data_612f6167650397feb2d07cc41e3b1400
#
_entry.id   612f6167650397feb2d07cc41e3b1400
#
_cell.length_a   1.000
_cell.length_b   1.000
_cell.length_c   1.000
_cell.angle_alpha   90.00
_cell.angle_beta   90.00
_cell.angle_gamma   90.00
#
_symmetry.space_group_name_H-M   'P 1'
#
loop_
_entity.id
_entity.type
_entity.pdbx_description
1 polymer ?
#
loop_
_entity_poly.entity_id
_entity_poly.type
_entity_poly.pdbx_seq_one_letter_code
_entity_poly.pdbx_strand_id
1 'polypeptide(L)'
;MAIVTASLAATMAVTPAANAATKQKVCVALDTGGINDKSFNQTSYLGATTSVKKGWASSAEYLPAASPADYGPNLKKFVDKKCTYIIGVGFALGDAIIAAAEANPTVKFAIVDDAGLKNFTTPVPNLKGLTFKTNENSFLAGYLAAGYSKTGIVATYGGMPFPTVTIFMDGFAKGVAYYNDVKGKNVKVLGWDPAKPSAGTMVGDFSSTNKALSISQNFELQGADVIFPVAGNLGVTTAENSLKSKKSVTIGVDADFNLTAPKVKSVILVSVLKGLSEAVQAAVKEAYDGKYSNKQYVGTLKNKGVGLSPLYAPFNKSIPKSLQDELKDLQVNVANGYISAN
;
A
#
# COMPACT_ATOMS: atom_id res chain seq x y z
N MET A 1 -44.75 -32.56 61.78
CA MET A 1 -44.00 -33.07 60.63
C MET A 1 -44.18 -32.10 59.50
N ALA A 2 -43.23 -31.22 59.29
CA ALA A 2 -43.29 -30.19 58.25
C ALA A 2 -42.42 -30.62 57.09
N ILE A 3 -43.01 -30.73 55.88
CA ILE A 3 -42.31 -31.12 54.64
C ILE A 3 -41.83 -29.80 54.00
N VAL A 4 -40.52 -29.63 53.89
CA VAL A 4 -39.87 -28.51 53.18
C VAL A 4 -39.63 -29.00 51.75
N THR A 5 -40.37 -28.45 50.79
CA THR A 5 -40.13 -28.67 49.35
C THR A 5 -39.07 -27.66 48.87
N ALA A 6 -37.88 -28.17 48.57
CA ALA A 6 -36.82 -27.37 47.91
C ALA A 6 -37.07 -27.31 46.42
N SER A 7 -37.36 -26.10 45.86
CA SER A 7 -37.48 -25.84 44.46
C SER A 7 -36.08 -25.63 43.87
N LEU A 8 -35.62 -26.54 43.01
CA LEU A 8 -34.40 -26.38 42.23
C LEU A 8 -34.68 -25.44 41.02
N ALA A 9 -34.20 -24.21 41.09
CA ALA A 9 -34.19 -23.29 39.91
C ALA A 9 -33.02 -23.63 39.02
N ALA A 10 -33.29 -24.27 37.87
CA ALA A 10 -32.30 -24.51 36.82
C ALA A 10 -32.03 -23.19 36.09
N THR A 11 -30.90 -22.55 36.34
CA THR A 11 -30.40 -21.43 35.53
C THR A 11 -29.89 -21.98 34.20
N MET A 12 -30.66 -21.78 33.12
CA MET A 12 -30.17 -22.01 31.75
C MET A 12 -29.11 -20.95 31.42
N ALA A 13 -27.85 -21.36 31.37
CA ALA A 13 -26.77 -20.55 30.82
C ALA A 13 -26.98 -20.38 29.32
N VAL A 14 -27.41 -19.19 28.90
CA VAL A 14 -27.46 -18.84 27.48
C VAL A 14 -26.01 -18.66 27.02
N THR A 15 -25.43 -19.71 26.41
CA THR A 15 -24.17 -19.59 25.70
C THR A 15 -24.38 -18.67 24.49
N PRO A 16 -23.59 -17.60 24.30
CA PRO A 16 -23.68 -16.79 23.11
C PRO A 16 -23.41 -17.69 21.91
N ALA A 17 -24.35 -17.75 20.97
CA ALA A 17 -24.15 -18.49 19.72
C ALA A 17 -22.91 -17.92 19.02
N ALA A 18 -21.87 -18.73 18.88
CA ALA A 18 -20.72 -18.36 18.06
C ALA A 18 -21.24 -18.12 16.64
N ASN A 19 -21.09 -16.88 16.13
CA ASN A 19 -21.45 -16.58 14.76
C ASN A 19 -20.74 -17.57 13.83
N ALA A 20 -21.52 -18.38 13.11
CA ALA A 20 -20.97 -19.36 12.19
C ALA A 20 -20.14 -18.65 11.12
N ALA A 21 -18.94 -19.17 10.85
CA ALA A 21 -18.08 -18.67 9.82
C ALA A 21 -18.78 -18.68 8.45
N THR A 22 -18.90 -17.53 7.82
CA THR A 22 -19.67 -17.39 6.55
C THR A 22 -18.75 -16.93 5.44
N LYS A 23 -18.63 -17.76 4.38
CA LYS A 23 -17.83 -17.42 3.20
C LYS A 23 -18.36 -16.15 2.52
N GLN A 24 -17.46 -15.23 2.23
CA GLN A 24 -17.79 -13.98 1.58
C GLN A 24 -17.79 -14.14 0.05
N LYS A 25 -18.70 -13.47 -0.66
CA LYS A 25 -18.58 -13.19 -2.09
C LYS A 25 -17.86 -11.86 -2.23
N VAL A 26 -16.58 -11.91 -2.57
CA VAL A 26 -15.70 -10.73 -2.59
C VAL A 26 -15.69 -10.10 -3.99
N CYS A 27 -15.91 -8.79 -4.05
CA CYS A 27 -15.92 -8.03 -5.30
C CYS A 27 -15.02 -6.81 -5.15
N VAL A 28 -14.12 -6.59 -6.12
CA VAL A 28 -13.05 -5.59 -6.03
C VAL A 28 -13.21 -4.54 -7.13
N ALA A 29 -13.53 -3.31 -6.75
CA ALA A 29 -13.57 -2.17 -7.65
C ALA A 29 -12.17 -1.56 -7.72
N LEU A 30 -11.54 -1.60 -8.88
CA LEU A 30 -10.19 -1.08 -9.11
C LEU A 30 -10.25 0.36 -9.61
N ASP A 31 -9.21 1.13 -9.31
CA ASP A 31 -9.01 2.45 -9.90
C ASP A 31 -8.58 2.40 -11.38
N THR A 32 -8.19 3.54 -11.93
CA THR A 32 -7.80 3.67 -13.34
C THR A 32 -6.44 3.03 -13.70
N GLY A 33 -5.68 2.53 -12.72
CA GLY A 33 -4.42 1.81 -12.95
C GLY A 33 -4.60 0.43 -13.59
N GLY A 34 -5.80 -0.14 -13.48
CA GLY A 34 -6.14 -1.45 -14.05
C GLY A 34 -5.48 -2.63 -13.33
N ILE A 35 -5.90 -3.85 -13.69
CA ILE A 35 -5.50 -5.09 -12.98
C ILE A 35 -4.04 -5.51 -13.23
N ASN A 36 -3.47 -5.13 -14.37
CA ASN A 36 -2.12 -5.57 -14.78
C ASN A 36 -1.02 -4.55 -14.44
N ASP A 37 -1.23 -3.74 -13.40
CA ASP A 37 -0.31 -2.69 -12.98
C ASP A 37 0.99 -3.17 -12.33
N LYS A 38 1.17 -4.48 -12.15
CA LYS A 38 2.33 -5.13 -11.50
C LYS A 38 2.60 -4.66 -10.07
N SER A 39 1.70 -3.91 -9.48
CA SER A 39 1.86 -3.18 -8.24
C SER A 39 0.55 -3.17 -7.42
N PHE A 40 -0.09 -2.03 -7.31
CA PHE A 40 -1.17 -1.69 -6.39
C PHE A 40 -2.46 -2.51 -6.58
N ASN A 41 -3.07 -2.42 -7.78
CA ASN A 41 -4.33 -3.10 -8.07
C ASN A 41 -4.17 -4.62 -8.12
N GLN A 42 -3.14 -5.09 -8.82
CA GLN A 42 -2.85 -6.52 -8.93
C GLN A 42 -2.64 -7.16 -7.55
N THR A 43 -1.87 -6.50 -6.67
CA THR A 43 -1.56 -7.03 -5.33
C THR A 43 -2.78 -6.96 -4.40
N SER A 44 -3.60 -5.93 -4.51
CA SER A 44 -4.86 -5.84 -3.75
C SER A 44 -5.83 -6.97 -4.15
N TYR A 45 -6.01 -7.21 -5.46
CA TYR A 45 -6.86 -8.30 -5.95
C TYR A 45 -6.30 -9.70 -5.61
N LEU A 46 -4.97 -9.84 -5.55
CA LEU A 46 -4.34 -11.07 -5.06
C LEU A 46 -4.81 -11.44 -3.64
N GLY A 47 -5.04 -10.45 -2.78
CA GLY A 47 -5.61 -10.65 -1.45
C GLY A 47 -7.00 -11.30 -1.49
N ALA A 48 -7.86 -10.83 -2.39
CA ALA A 48 -9.20 -11.39 -2.59
C ALA A 48 -9.14 -12.84 -3.12
N THR A 49 -8.33 -13.11 -4.14
CA THR A 49 -8.19 -14.46 -4.70
C THR A 49 -7.51 -15.42 -3.73
N THR A 50 -6.57 -14.94 -2.90
CA THR A 50 -5.96 -15.74 -1.83
C THR A 50 -6.98 -16.06 -0.74
N SER A 51 -7.92 -15.17 -0.44
CA SER A 51 -9.02 -15.45 0.49
C SER A 51 -9.94 -16.55 0.00
N VAL A 52 -10.14 -16.68 -1.33
CA VAL A 52 -10.85 -17.82 -1.93
C VAL A 52 -10.07 -19.12 -1.73
N LYS A 53 -8.77 -19.13 -2.01
CA LYS A 53 -7.89 -20.30 -1.81
C LYS A 53 -7.87 -20.76 -0.36
N LYS A 54 -7.97 -19.83 0.61
CA LYS A 54 -8.04 -20.11 2.05
C LYS A 54 -9.44 -20.50 2.54
N GLY A 55 -10.44 -20.51 1.66
CA GLY A 55 -11.81 -20.88 2.00
C GLY A 55 -12.61 -19.82 2.77
N TRP A 56 -12.08 -18.58 2.90
CA TRP A 56 -12.77 -17.46 3.55
C TRP A 56 -13.76 -16.76 2.62
N ALA A 57 -13.55 -16.88 1.32
CA ALA A 57 -14.46 -16.39 0.30
C ALA A 57 -14.93 -17.54 -0.60
N SER A 58 -16.14 -17.42 -1.13
CA SER A 58 -16.71 -18.35 -2.11
C SER A 58 -16.23 -18.03 -3.53
N SER A 59 -16.00 -16.74 -3.80
CA SER A 59 -15.52 -16.23 -5.09
C SER A 59 -14.85 -14.86 -4.91
N ALA A 60 -14.02 -14.49 -5.91
CA ALA A 60 -13.48 -13.15 -6.06
C ALA A 60 -13.62 -12.70 -7.51
N GLU A 61 -14.16 -11.51 -7.73
CA GLU A 61 -14.23 -10.88 -9.05
C GLU A 61 -13.79 -9.42 -8.96
N TYR A 62 -13.40 -8.81 -10.09
CA TYR A 62 -13.02 -7.40 -10.14
C TYR A 62 -13.70 -6.68 -11.30
N LEU A 63 -13.78 -5.35 -11.18
CA LEU A 63 -14.11 -4.43 -12.26
C LEU A 63 -13.08 -3.30 -12.27
N PRO A 64 -12.39 -3.08 -13.40
CA PRO A 64 -11.53 -1.92 -13.55
C PRO A 64 -12.36 -0.69 -13.89
N ALA A 65 -11.83 0.51 -13.58
CA ALA A 65 -12.37 1.77 -14.05
C ALA A 65 -11.53 2.29 -15.22
N ALA A 66 -12.18 2.78 -16.26
CA ALA A 66 -11.52 3.52 -17.33
C ALA A 66 -11.33 5.00 -16.95
N SER A 67 -12.21 5.50 -16.09
CA SER A 67 -12.21 6.86 -15.56
C SER A 67 -12.85 6.91 -14.16
N PRO A 68 -12.67 8.00 -13.39
CA PRO A 68 -13.36 8.17 -12.11
C PRO A 68 -14.90 8.09 -12.19
N ALA A 69 -15.48 8.39 -13.36
CA ALA A 69 -16.92 8.28 -13.58
C ALA A 69 -17.46 6.84 -13.47
N ASP A 70 -16.58 5.82 -13.58
CA ASP A 70 -16.95 4.41 -13.47
C ASP A 70 -17.03 3.92 -12.02
N TYR A 71 -16.52 4.65 -11.04
CA TYR A 71 -16.42 4.17 -9.65
C TYR A 71 -17.80 3.84 -9.06
N GLY A 72 -18.72 4.80 -9.06
CA GLY A 72 -20.08 4.59 -8.57
C GLY A 72 -20.84 3.47 -9.32
N PRO A 73 -20.89 3.51 -10.66
CA PRO A 73 -21.49 2.45 -11.47
C PRO A 73 -20.90 1.05 -11.21
N ASN A 74 -19.60 0.91 -11.04
CA ASN A 74 -18.96 -0.37 -10.74
C ASN A 74 -19.34 -0.89 -9.35
N LEU A 75 -19.36 -0.04 -8.33
CA LEU A 75 -19.82 -0.39 -6.98
C LEU A 75 -21.28 -0.82 -7.00
N LYS A 76 -22.14 -0.10 -7.72
CA LYS A 76 -23.56 -0.49 -7.88
C LYS A 76 -23.73 -1.85 -8.54
N LYS A 77 -22.98 -2.15 -9.62
CA LYS A 77 -22.98 -3.47 -10.27
C LYS A 77 -22.66 -4.59 -9.27
N PHE A 78 -21.74 -4.38 -8.35
CA PHE A 78 -21.39 -5.38 -7.33
C PHE A 78 -22.51 -5.57 -6.29
N VAL A 79 -23.19 -4.49 -5.88
CA VAL A 79 -24.37 -4.59 -5.03
C VAL A 79 -25.48 -5.38 -5.74
N ASP A 80 -25.76 -5.07 -7.00
CA ASP A 80 -26.76 -5.77 -7.82
C ASP A 80 -26.42 -7.26 -7.99
N LYS A 81 -25.14 -7.61 -8.11
CA LYS A 81 -24.63 -8.98 -8.14
C LYS A 81 -24.66 -9.70 -6.79
N LYS A 82 -25.16 -9.06 -5.73
CA LYS A 82 -25.21 -9.63 -4.37
C LYS A 82 -23.83 -10.00 -3.80
N CYS A 83 -22.82 -9.17 -4.06
CA CYS A 83 -21.55 -9.27 -3.36
C CYS A 83 -21.76 -8.99 -1.88
N THR A 84 -21.19 -9.84 -1.00
CA THR A 84 -21.33 -9.68 0.45
C THR A 84 -20.22 -8.85 1.07
N TYR A 85 -19.08 -8.73 0.34
CA TYR A 85 -17.95 -7.90 0.70
C TYR A 85 -17.41 -7.19 -0.53
N ILE A 86 -17.51 -5.88 -0.56
CA ILE A 86 -17.06 -5.04 -1.68
C ILE A 86 -15.83 -4.25 -1.24
N ILE A 87 -14.76 -4.32 -2.02
CA ILE A 87 -13.49 -3.66 -1.73
C ILE A 87 -13.20 -2.64 -2.83
N GLY A 88 -13.11 -1.37 -2.47
CA GLY A 88 -12.57 -0.31 -3.33
C GLY A 88 -11.05 -0.27 -3.22
N VAL A 89 -10.36 -0.13 -4.34
CA VAL A 89 -8.90 -0.02 -4.37
C VAL A 89 -8.49 1.33 -4.92
N GLY A 90 -7.96 2.20 -4.05
CA GLY A 90 -7.45 3.52 -4.38
C GLY A 90 -8.19 4.67 -3.70
N PHE A 91 -7.41 5.68 -3.28
CA PHE A 91 -7.89 6.88 -2.60
C PHE A 91 -9.03 7.60 -3.36
N ALA A 92 -8.94 7.64 -4.69
CA ALA A 92 -9.92 8.32 -5.53
C ALA A 92 -11.33 7.70 -5.51
N LEU A 93 -11.47 6.44 -5.00
CA LEU A 93 -12.79 5.81 -4.82
C LEU A 93 -13.49 6.24 -3.52
N GLY A 94 -12.85 7.03 -2.65
CA GLY A 94 -13.31 7.35 -1.29
C GLY A 94 -14.77 7.79 -1.25
N ASP A 95 -15.13 8.86 -1.95
CA ASP A 95 -16.50 9.38 -1.94
C ASP A 95 -17.50 8.39 -2.50
N ALA A 96 -17.16 7.68 -3.58
CA ALA A 96 -18.05 6.73 -4.23
C ALA A 96 -18.35 5.52 -3.32
N ILE A 97 -17.35 4.99 -2.62
CA ILE A 97 -17.55 3.82 -1.75
C ILE A 97 -18.23 4.19 -0.44
N ILE A 98 -18.03 5.40 0.08
CA ILE A 98 -18.77 5.93 1.22
C ILE A 98 -20.26 6.00 0.88
N ALA A 99 -20.59 6.61 -0.25
CA ALA A 99 -22.00 6.69 -0.72
C ALA A 99 -22.61 5.29 -0.94
N ALA A 100 -21.85 4.36 -1.52
CA ALA A 100 -22.31 2.98 -1.72
C ALA A 100 -22.55 2.24 -0.40
N ALA A 101 -21.68 2.44 0.59
CA ALA A 101 -21.79 1.82 1.91
C ALA A 101 -23.00 2.36 2.69
N GLU A 102 -23.21 3.68 2.69
CA GLU A 102 -24.37 4.31 3.34
C GLU A 102 -25.69 3.82 2.72
N ALA A 103 -25.75 3.67 1.40
CA ALA A 103 -26.94 3.18 0.70
C ALA A 103 -27.20 1.67 0.88
N ASN A 104 -26.23 0.89 1.35
CA ASN A 104 -26.30 -0.56 1.46
C ASN A 104 -25.80 -1.07 2.82
N PRO A 105 -26.49 -0.78 3.93
CA PRO A 105 -25.98 -1.02 5.29
C PRO A 105 -25.77 -2.50 5.66
N THR A 106 -26.34 -3.43 4.91
CA THR A 106 -26.20 -4.89 5.12
C THR A 106 -25.00 -5.48 4.38
N VAL A 107 -24.41 -4.76 3.42
CA VAL A 107 -23.20 -5.16 2.68
C VAL A 107 -21.98 -4.64 3.43
N LYS A 108 -20.93 -5.45 3.51
CA LYS A 108 -19.64 -5.04 4.08
C LYS A 108 -18.77 -4.41 3.00
N PHE A 109 -18.11 -3.33 3.36
CA PHE A 109 -17.19 -2.62 2.48
C PHE A 109 -15.80 -2.48 3.11
N ALA A 110 -14.78 -2.39 2.26
CA ALA A 110 -13.46 -1.90 2.64
C ALA A 110 -12.92 -0.99 1.54
N ILE A 111 -11.99 -0.11 1.91
CA ILE A 111 -11.28 0.73 0.95
C ILE A 111 -9.78 0.69 1.24
N VAL A 112 -8.99 0.46 0.19
CA VAL A 112 -7.53 0.51 0.23
C VAL A 112 -7.05 1.93 -0.03
N ASP A 113 -6.10 2.40 0.77
CA ASP A 113 -5.53 3.76 0.71
C ASP A 113 -6.50 4.88 1.07
N ASP A 114 -7.53 4.57 1.85
CA ASP A 114 -8.39 5.58 2.46
C ASP A 114 -8.78 5.13 3.88
N ALA A 115 -9.03 6.08 4.76
CA ALA A 115 -9.45 5.79 6.13
C ALA A 115 -10.89 5.27 6.23
N GLY A 116 -11.69 5.39 5.18
CA GLY A 116 -13.10 5.03 5.15
C GLY A 116 -13.97 5.95 6.01
N LEU A 117 -13.57 7.23 6.13
CA LEU A 117 -14.23 8.22 6.97
C LEU A 117 -14.96 9.27 6.11
N LYS A 118 -16.26 9.40 6.29
CA LYS A 118 -17.04 10.47 5.68
C LYS A 118 -16.52 11.83 6.17
N ASN A 119 -16.27 12.75 5.23
CA ASN A 119 -15.67 14.06 5.51
C ASN A 119 -14.36 13.96 6.35
N PHE A 120 -13.59 12.88 6.15
CA PHE A 120 -12.33 12.58 6.86
C PHE A 120 -12.45 12.42 8.38
N THR A 121 -13.63 12.41 8.96
CA THR A 121 -13.84 12.40 10.42
C THR A 121 -14.86 11.38 10.90
N THR A 122 -15.92 11.11 10.13
CA THR A 122 -17.06 10.32 10.59
C THR A 122 -16.99 8.88 10.09
N PRO A 123 -16.88 7.89 10.99
CA PRO A 123 -16.89 6.47 10.60
C PRO A 123 -18.20 6.06 9.94
N VAL A 124 -18.10 5.26 8.87
CA VAL A 124 -19.24 4.60 8.23
C VAL A 124 -19.33 3.18 8.78
N PRO A 125 -20.47 2.74 9.37
CA PRO A 125 -20.55 1.51 10.17
C PRO A 125 -20.13 0.22 9.43
N ASN A 126 -20.38 0.16 8.13
CA ASN A 126 -20.12 -0.99 7.26
C ASN A 126 -18.95 -0.77 6.27
N LEU A 127 -18.11 0.24 6.50
CA LEU A 127 -16.91 0.53 5.70
C LEU A 127 -15.64 0.50 6.55
N LYS A 128 -14.67 -0.32 6.16
CA LYS A 128 -13.36 -0.45 6.82
C LYS A 128 -12.27 0.18 5.97
N GLY A 129 -11.55 1.15 6.52
CA GLY A 129 -10.36 1.72 5.90
C GLY A 129 -9.14 0.80 6.05
N LEU A 130 -8.34 0.68 4.99
CA LEU A 130 -7.07 -0.05 4.95
C LEU A 130 -5.96 0.92 4.54
N THR A 131 -5.26 1.46 5.52
CA THR A 131 -4.20 2.47 5.33
C THR A 131 -2.82 1.93 5.70
N PHE A 132 -1.78 2.65 5.32
CA PHE A 132 -0.41 2.19 5.48
C PHE A 132 0.52 3.36 5.82
N LYS A 133 1.39 3.18 6.79
CA LYS A 133 2.46 4.13 7.14
C LYS A 133 3.68 3.93 6.23
N THR A 134 3.49 4.22 4.95
CA THR A 134 4.53 4.01 3.94
C THR A 134 5.69 5.01 4.03
N ASN A 135 5.56 6.08 4.83
CA ASN A 135 6.69 6.90 5.24
C ASN A 135 7.75 6.09 6.01
N GLU A 136 7.35 5.09 6.81
CA GLU A 136 8.29 4.31 7.61
C GLU A 136 9.28 3.52 6.74
N ASN A 137 8.80 2.76 5.76
CA ASN A 137 9.67 1.98 4.89
C ASN A 137 10.28 2.80 3.74
N SER A 138 9.64 3.89 3.32
CA SER A 138 10.26 4.85 2.39
C SER A 138 11.44 5.60 3.01
N PHE A 139 11.38 5.88 4.32
CA PHE A 139 12.51 6.43 5.07
C PHE A 139 13.72 5.49 4.99
N LEU A 140 13.51 4.19 5.18
CA LEU A 140 14.57 3.19 5.02
C LEU A 140 15.13 3.17 3.59
N ALA A 141 14.25 3.27 2.58
CA ALA A 141 14.64 3.30 1.17
C ALA A 141 15.43 4.58 0.83
N GLY A 142 15.05 5.72 1.39
CA GLY A 142 15.78 6.98 1.25
C GLY A 142 17.18 6.92 1.86
N TYR A 143 17.30 6.36 3.05
CA TYR A 143 18.61 6.11 3.69
C TYR A 143 19.50 5.20 2.84
N LEU A 144 18.93 4.10 2.34
CA LEU A 144 19.65 3.18 1.45
C LEU A 144 20.06 3.85 0.14
N ALA A 145 19.17 4.62 -0.48
CA ALA A 145 19.44 5.36 -1.71
C ALA A 145 20.60 6.33 -1.55
N ALA A 146 20.59 7.10 -0.45
CA ALA A 146 21.67 8.04 -0.14
C ALA A 146 23.02 7.33 0.06
N GLY A 147 23.03 6.20 0.76
CA GLY A 147 24.24 5.40 0.97
C GLY A 147 24.74 4.66 -0.27
N TYR A 148 23.86 4.36 -1.21
CA TYR A 148 24.19 3.70 -2.48
C TYR A 148 24.64 4.68 -3.57
N SER A 149 24.07 5.88 -3.63
CA SER A 149 24.34 6.88 -4.66
C SER A 149 25.82 7.18 -4.81
N LYS A 150 26.30 7.26 -6.05
CA LYS A 150 27.68 7.63 -6.42
C LYS A 150 27.79 9.11 -6.79
N THR A 151 26.72 9.67 -7.32
CA THR A 151 26.67 11.08 -7.73
C THR A 151 26.31 12.01 -6.57
N GLY A 152 25.74 11.47 -5.49
CA GLY A 152 25.16 12.27 -4.41
C GLY A 152 23.83 12.92 -4.81
N ILE A 153 23.15 12.43 -5.87
CA ILE A 153 21.85 12.93 -6.34
C ILE A 153 20.91 11.76 -6.51
N VAL A 154 19.79 11.79 -5.77
CA VAL A 154 18.70 10.82 -5.89
C VAL A 154 17.41 11.55 -6.27
N ALA A 155 16.40 10.84 -6.76
CA ALA A 155 15.18 11.47 -7.21
C ALA A 155 13.93 10.69 -6.81
N THR A 156 12.80 11.37 -6.69
CA THR A 156 11.47 10.76 -6.55
C THR A 156 10.43 11.57 -7.30
N TYR A 157 9.37 10.91 -7.76
CA TYR A 157 8.20 11.55 -8.35
C TYR A 157 6.95 10.73 -8.04
N GLY A 158 5.78 11.38 -8.08
CA GLY A 158 4.49 10.72 -7.84
C GLY A 158 3.65 10.57 -9.10
N GLY A 159 2.67 9.66 -9.07
CA GLY A 159 1.61 9.60 -10.08
C GLY A 159 0.69 10.82 -9.97
N MET A 160 0.00 10.94 -8.84
CA MET A 160 -0.92 12.04 -8.48
C MET A 160 -0.56 12.58 -7.09
N PRO A 161 -0.87 13.84 -6.76
CA PRO A 161 -0.56 14.43 -5.45
C PRO A 161 -1.54 13.97 -4.34
N PHE A 162 -1.85 12.68 -4.29
CA PHE A 162 -2.67 12.12 -3.23
C PHE A 162 -1.84 11.97 -1.93
N PRO A 163 -2.45 12.15 -0.74
CA PRO A 163 -1.75 11.95 0.53
C PRO A 163 -1.08 10.58 0.64
N THR A 164 -1.71 9.54 0.06
CA THR A 164 -1.20 8.16 0.03
C THR A 164 -0.05 7.94 -0.96
N VAL A 165 0.25 8.93 -1.81
CA VAL A 165 1.43 9.00 -2.70
C VAL A 165 2.51 9.86 -2.05
N THR A 166 2.16 11.07 -1.63
CA THR A 166 3.15 12.02 -1.09
C THR A 166 3.80 11.55 0.21
N ILE A 167 3.09 10.75 1.02
CA ILE A 167 3.65 10.13 2.24
C ILE A 167 4.88 9.23 1.96
N PHE A 168 4.93 8.56 0.81
CA PHE A 168 6.13 7.82 0.39
C PHE A 168 7.28 8.77 0.07
N MET A 169 6.98 9.85 -0.67
CA MET A 169 7.97 10.83 -1.09
C MET A 169 8.54 11.58 0.11
N ASP A 170 7.68 11.91 1.11
CA ASP A 170 8.09 12.49 2.39
C ASP A 170 9.04 11.57 3.14
N GLY A 171 8.66 10.31 3.32
CA GLY A 171 9.50 9.32 3.98
C GLY A 171 10.85 9.17 3.30
N PHE A 172 10.87 9.09 1.96
CA PHE A 172 12.10 8.98 1.18
C PHE A 172 13.02 10.19 1.39
N ALA A 173 12.49 11.40 1.23
CA ALA A 173 13.28 12.63 1.42
C ALA A 173 13.84 12.74 2.84
N LYS A 174 13.04 12.40 3.86
CA LYS A 174 13.49 12.37 5.27
C LYS A 174 14.56 11.31 5.54
N GLY A 175 14.45 10.14 4.89
CA GLY A 175 15.48 9.10 4.97
C GLY A 175 16.82 9.56 4.41
N VAL A 176 16.80 10.29 3.28
CA VAL A 176 18.00 10.92 2.70
C VAL A 176 18.57 11.98 3.64
N ALA A 177 17.72 12.85 4.20
CA ALA A 177 18.16 13.88 5.16
C ALA A 177 18.78 13.25 6.40
N TYR A 178 18.17 12.21 6.96
CA TYR A 178 18.74 11.49 8.10
C TYR A 178 20.11 10.85 7.78
N TYR A 179 20.27 10.26 6.58
CA TYR A 179 21.59 9.78 6.14
C TYR A 179 22.63 10.90 6.10
N ASN A 180 22.25 12.07 5.56
CA ASN A 180 23.15 13.22 5.51
C ASN A 180 23.59 13.65 6.91
N ASP A 181 22.67 13.76 7.85
CA ASP A 181 22.93 14.17 9.23
C ASP A 181 23.89 13.19 9.93
N VAL A 182 23.60 11.88 9.88
CA VAL A 182 24.41 10.89 10.62
C VAL A 182 25.74 10.55 9.96
N LYS A 183 25.89 10.82 8.63
CA LYS A 183 27.12 10.53 7.87
C LYS A 183 27.93 11.78 7.50
N GLY A 184 27.45 12.98 7.82
CA GLY A 184 28.08 14.23 7.39
C GLY A 184 28.14 14.37 5.87
N LYS A 185 27.06 13.99 5.15
CA LYS A 185 26.97 14.02 3.70
C LYS A 185 26.01 15.11 3.23
N ASN A 186 25.89 15.30 1.92
CA ASN A 186 24.98 16.26 1.31
C ASN A 186 24.38 15.68 0.04
N VAL A 187 23.70 14.52 0.17
CA VAL A 187 22.95 13.90 -0.93
C VAL A 187 21.71 14.72 -1.19
N LYS A 188 21.46 15.05 -2.45
CA LYS A 188 20.31 15.87 -2.89
C LYS A 188 19.15 15.00 -3.34
N VAL A 189 17.92 15.44 -3.05
CA VAL A 189 16.70 14.83 -3.56
C VAL A 189 16.11 15.74 -4.65
N LEU A 190 15.94 15.20 -5.85
CA LEU A 190 15.21 15.86 -6.93
C LEU A 190 13.74 15.41 -6.92
N GLY A 191 12.86 16.31 -7.38
CA GLY A 191 11.44 16.02 -7.61
C GLY A 191 10.54 16.12 -6.39
N TRP A 192 11.08 16.22 -5.17
CA TRP A 192 10.27 16.40 -3.96
C TRP A 192 11.01 17.15 -2.84
N ASP A 193 10.31 18.11 -2.29
CA ASP A 193 10.69 18.82 -1.07
C ASP A 193 9.48 18.84 -0.12
N PRO A 194 9.53 18.16 1.04
CA PRO A 194 8.42 18.16 2.00
C PRO A 194 7.98 19.56 2.46
N ALA A 195 8.88 20.55 2.42
CA ALA A 195 8.56 21.93 2.75
C ALA A 195 7.82 22.69 1.61
N LYS A 196 7.83 22.13 0.39
CA LYS A 196 7.22 22.73 -0.80
C LYS A 196 6.47 21.69 -1.64
N PRO A 197 5.47 21.00 -1.08
CA PRO A 197 4.82 19.85 -1.72
C PRO A 197 4.12 20.21 -3.05
N SER A 198 3.68 21.46 -3.22
CA SER A 198 3.07 21.94 -4.47
C SER A 198 4.04 22.02 -5.65
N ALA A 199 5.36 22.06 -5.39
CA ALA A 199 6.41 22.04 -6.41
C ALA A 199 6.88 20.61 -6.76
N GLY A 200 6.27 19.59 -6.17
CA GLY A 200 6.63 18.19 -6.41
C GLY A 200 6.41 17.74 -7.84
N THR A 201 7.30 16.90 -8.34
CA THR A 201 7.19 16.32 -9.69
C THR A 201 6.12 15.22 -9.70
N MET A 202 5.06 15.43 -10.50
CA MET A 202 3.96 14.50 -10.67
C MET A 202 3.73 14.18 -12.15
N VAL A 203 3.35 12.94 -12.45
CA VAL A 203 2.94 12.54 -13.82
C VAL A 203 1.59 13.19 -14.17
N GLY A 204 0.70 13.30 -13.18
CA GLY A 204 -0.68 13.77 -13.32
C GLY A 204 -1.68 12.61 -13.53
N ASP A 205 -1.20 11.37 -13.61
CA ASP A 205 -2.00 10.14 -13.71
C ASP A 205 -1.12 8.91 -13.37
N PHE A 206 -1.66 7.68 -13.52
CA PHE A 206 -0.95 6.41 -13.31
C PHE A 206 -0.79 5.57 -14.60
N SER A 207 -0.98 6.18 -15.78
CA SER A 207 -1.01 5.47 -17.06
C SER A 207 -0.08 6.06 -18.14
N SER A 208 0.35 7.33 -18.00
CA SER A 208 1.14 8.06 -19.00
C SER A 208 2.62 7.64 -19.00
N THR A 209 2.94 6.52 -19.63
CA THR A 209 4.32 5.99 -19.73
C THR A 209 5.31 6.98 -20.35
N ASN A 210 4.90 7.75 -21.37
CA ASN A 210 5.77 8.75 -22.01
C ASN A 210 6.16 9.87 -21.06
N LYS A 211 5.23 10.34 -20.19
CA LYS A 211 5.55 11.35 -19.18
C LYS A 211 6.51 10.79 -18.11
N ALA A 212 6.25 9.57 -17.62
CA ALA A 212 7.12 8.89 -16.67
C ALA A 212 8.54 8.68 -17.24
N LEU A 213 8.64 8.29 -18.50
CA LEU A 213 9.92 8.17 -19.21
C LEU A 213 10.66 9.51 -19.27
N SER A 214 9.97 10.58 -19.68
CA SER A 214 10.55 11.91 -19.78
C SER A 214 11.04 12.45 -18.43
N ILE A 215 10.26 12.23 -17.34
CA ILE A 215 10.65 12.58 -15.97
C ILE A 215 11.93 11.83 -15.57
N SER A 216 11.97 10.51 -15.80
CA SER A 216 13.12 9.67 -15.46
C SER A 216 14.39 10.09 -16.20
N GLN A 217 14.28 10.36 -17.50
CA GLN A 217 15.39 10.86 -18.34
C GLN A 217 15.88 12.22 -17.86
N ASN A 218 14.96 13.13 -17.49
CA ASN A 218 15.34 14.44 -16.99
C ASN A 218 16.08 14.36 -15.64
N PHE A 219 15.68 13.46 -14.75
CA PHE A 219 16.44 13.22 -13.51
C PHE A 219 17.83 12.66 -13.78
N GLU A 220 17.98 11.71 -14.71
CA GLU A 220 19.30 11.20 -15.12
C GLU A 220 20.18 12.29 -15.76
N LEU A 221 19.60 13.23 -16.52
CA LEU A 221 20.31 14.37 -17.08
C LEU A 221 20.80 15.34 -16.00
N GLN A 222 20.07 15.43 -14.88
CA GLN A 222 20.47 16.21 -13.70
C GLN A 222 21.42 15.44 -12.76
N GLY A 223 21.82 14.23 -13.14
CA GLY A 223 22.79 13.41 -12.41
C GLY A 223 22.20 12.46 -11.38
N ALA A 224 20.88 12.29 -11.32
CA ALA A 224 20.29 11.31 -10.39
C ALA A 224 20.68 9.87 -10.81
N ASP A 225 21.25 9.10 -9.88
CA ASP A 225 21.63 7.71 -10.08
C ASP A 225 20.76 6.70 -9.29
N VAL A 226 19.81 7.20 -8.49
CA VAL A 226 18.75 6.42 -7.87
C VAL A 226 17.43 7.14 -8.04
N ILE A 227 16.42 6.48 -8.61
CA ILE A 227 15.08 7.06 -8.84
C ILE A 227 14.02 6.21 -8.14
N PHE A 228 13.16 6.87 -7.34
CA PHE A 228 12.02 6.26 -6.65
C PHE A 228 10.71 6.77 -7.25
N PRO A 229 10.11 6.07 -8.23
CA PRO A 229 8.81 6.40 -8.80
C PRO A 229 7.66 5.91 -7.90
N VAL A 230 6.89 6.83 -7.32
CA VAL A 230 5.69 6.51 -6.54
C VAL A 230 4.47 6.61 -7.45
N ALA A 231 4.42 5.74 -8.45
CA ALA A 231 3.48 5.87 -9.57
C ALA A 231 3.01 4.51 -10.15
N GLY A 232 2.91 3.47 -9.30
CA GLY A 232 2.44 2.15 -9.70
C GLY A 232 3.26 1.56 -10.87
N ASN A 233 2.57 1.11 -11.92
CA ASN A 233 3.21 0.50 -13.09
C ASN A 233 4.18 1.46 -13.84
N LEU A 234 4.03 2.77 -13.70
CA LEU A 234 4.96 3.73 -14.30
C LEU A 234 6.38 3.60 -13.72
N GLY A 235 6.52 3.00 -12.54
CA GLY A 235 7.81 2.60 -11.98
C GLY A 235 8.54 1.55 -12.82
N VAL A 236 7.82 0.68 -13.51
CA VAL A 236 8.43 -0.27 -14.47
C VAL A 236 9.01 0.47 -15.67
N THR A 237 8.33 1.51 -16.17
CA THR A 237 8.86 2.37 -17.25
C THR A 237 10.16 3.06 -16.82
N THR A 238 10.24 3.55 -15.57
CA THR A 238 11.50 4.09 -15.02
C THR A 238 12.59 3.03 -14.98
N ALA A 239 12.28 1.83 -14.54
CA ALA A 239 13.24 0.73 -14.48
C ALA A 239 13.71 0.28 -15.87
N GLU A 240 12.83 0.28 -16.87
CA GLU A 240 13.20 0.02 -18.28
C GLU A 240 14.15 1.11 -18.82
N ASN A 241 13.90 2.38 -18.46
CA ASN A 241 14.83 3.47 -18.77
C ASN A 241 16.19 3.25 -18.10
N SER A 242 16.22 2.95 -16.81
CA SER A 242 17.44 2.67 -16.04
C SER A 242 18.24 1.49 -16.66
N LEU A 243 17.53 0.43 -17.07
CA LEU A 243 18.15 -0.73 -17.73
C LEU A 243 18.80 -0.35 -19.06
N LYS A 244 18.17 0.51 -19.85
CA LYS A 244 18.64 0.97 -21.15
C LYS A 244 19.77 1.99 -21.02
N SER A 245 19.60 2.99 -20.17
CA SER A 245 20.56 4.11 -19.99
C SER A 245 21.81 3.70 -19.23
N LYS A 246 21.69 2.75 -18.30
CA LYS A 246 22.73 2.34 -17.34
C LYS A 246 23.25 3.50 -16.47
N LYS A 247 22.46 4.57 -16.32
CA LYS A 247 22.80 5.77 -15.56
C LYS A 247 22.22 5.74 -14.15
N SER A 248 21.11 5.04 -13.96
CA SER A 248 20.40 4.99 -12.68
C SER A 248 19.97 3.57 -12.32
N VAL A 249 19.58 3.40 -11.07
CA VAL A 249 18.80 2.27 -10.57
C VAL A 249 17.45 2.75 -10.07
N THR A 250 16.48 1.83 -9.98
CA THR A 250 15.10 2.15 -9.63
C THR A 250 14.73 1.51 -8.30
N ILE A 251 13.96 2.21 -7.46
CA ILE A 251 13.28 1.66 -6.29
C ILE A 251 11.86 1.30 -6.69
N GLY A 252 11.45 0.04 -6.47
CA GLY A 252 10.09 -0.41 -6.73
C GLY A 252 9.09 0.10 -5.68
N VAL A 253 7.79 0.12 -6.02
CA VAL A 253 6.72 0.59 -5.16
C VAL A 253 5.60 -0.45 -5.01
N ASP A 254 5.01 -0.53 -3.82
CA ASP A 254 3.90 -1.39 -3.41
C ASP A 254 4.22 -2.89 -3.44
N ALA A 255 4.70 -3.40 -4.56
CA ALA A 255 5.05 -4.81 -4.77
C ALA A 255 6.56 -5.01 -4.97
N ASP A 256 7.03 -6.25 -4.81
CA ASP A 256 8.41 -6.61 -5.13
C ASP A 256 8.62 -6.69 -6.64
N PHE A 257 9.22 -5.67 -7.24
CA PHE A 257 9.47 -5.59 -8.69
C PHE A 257 10.43 -6.68 -9.19
N ASN A 258 11.25 -7.28 -8.33
CA ASN A 258 12.03 -8.46 -8.72
C ASN A 258 11.14 -9.64 -9.08
N LEU A 259 9.94 -9.72 -8.49
CA LEU A 259 8.96 -10.78 -8.70
C LEU A 259 7.90 -10.38 -9.74
N THR A 260 7.39 -9.15 -9.68
CA THR A 260 6.27 -8.70 -10.54
C THR A 260 6.73 -8.15 -11.90
N ALA A 261 7.98 -7.68 -12.00
CA ALA A 261 8.60 -7.16 -13.23
C ALA A 261 10.00 -7.74 -13.46
N PRO A 262 10.17 -9.07 -13.59
CA PRO A 262 11.47 -9.75 -13.57
C PRO A 262 12.41 -9.33 -14.72
N LYS A 263 11.90 -8.74 -15.80
CA LYS A 263 12.71 -8.23 -16.91
C LYS A 263 13.64 -7.08 -16.52
N VAL A 264 13.27 -6.31 -15.49
CA VAL A 264 14.04 -5.15 -15.02
C VAL A 264 14.76 -5.40 -13.70
N LYS A 265 14.74 -6.61 -13.16
CA LYS A 265 15.28 -6.95 -11.83
C LYS A 265 16.73 -6.53 -11.58
N SER A 266 17.56 -6.48 -12.64
CA SER A 266 18.97 -6.11 -12.52
C SER A 266 19.23 -4.63 -12.18
N VAL A 267 18.21 -3.79 -12.27
CA VAL A 267 18.26 -2.37 -11.94
C VAL A 267 17.34 -2.00 -10.77
N ILE A 268 16.68 -2.98 -10.14
CA ILE A 268 15.85 -2.74 -8.94
C ILE A 268 16.72 -2.81 -7.70
N LEU A 269 17.05 -1.64 -7.13
CA LEU A 269 17.84 -1.54 -5.91
C LEU A 269 17.16 -2.24 -4.73
N VAL A 270 15.90 -1.93 -4.50
CA VAL A 270 15.00 -2.48 -3.48
C VAL A 270 13.56 -2.12 -3.88
N SER A 271 12.56 -2.79 -3.33
CA SER A 271 11.16 -2.35 -3.45
C SER A 271 10.60 -1.93 -2.09
N VAL A 272 9.89 -0.81 -2.05
CA VAL A 272 9.14 -0.31 -0.90
C VAL A 272 7.78 -0.99 -0.89
N LEU A 273 7.61 -1.98 -0.01
CA LEU A 273 6.47 -2.89 -0.01
C LEU A 273 5.30 -2.33 0.80
N LYS A 274 4.10 -2.53 0.28
CA LYS A 274 2.83 -2.28 0.95
C LYS A 274 2.06 -3.60 1.03
N GLY A 275 1.71 -4.04 2.23
CA GLY A 275 1.04 -5.33 2.50
C GLY A 275 -0.43 -5.34 2.08
N LEU A 276 -0.68 -5.01 0.80
CA LEU A 276 -2.02 -4.88 0.23
C LEU A 276 -2.81 -6.19 0.27
N SER A 277 -2.16 -7.27 -0.16
CA SER A 277 -2.75 -8.61 -0.16
C SER A 277 -3.08 -9.07 1.26
N GLU A 278 -2.19 -8.84 2.21
CA GLU A 278 -2.36 -9.20 3.62
C GLU A 278 -3.48 -8.40 4.29
N ALA A 279 -3.56 -7.10 4.01
CA ALA A 279 -4.62 -6.23 4.53
C ALA A 279 -6.00 -6.66 4.01
N VAL A 280 -6.12 -6.93 2.72
CA VAL A 280 -7.36 -7.44 2.11
C VAL A 280 -7.73 -8.80 2.69
N GLN A 281 -6.77 -9.73 2.82
CA GLN A 281 -7.01 -11.04 3.43
C GLN A 281 -7.48 -10.90 4.89
N ALA A 282 -6.87 -10.03 5.68
CA ALA A 282 -7.25 -9.79 7.07
C ALA A 282 -8.69 -9.28 7.16
N ALA A 283 -9.07 -8.32 6.31
CA ALA A 283 -10.40 -7.75 6.27
C ALA A 283 -11.47 -8.79 5.86
N VAL A 284 -11.18 -9.63 4.86
CA VAL A 284 -12.07 -10.72 4.42
C VAL A 284 -12.19 -11.79 5.52
N LYS A 285 -11.06 -12.11 6.19
CA LYS A 285 -11.06 -13.09 7.27
C LYS A 285 -11.89 -12.63 8.48
N GLU A 286 -11.79 -11.36 8.88
CA GLU A 286 -12.65 -10.82 9.94
C GLU A 286 -14.15 -10.99 9.61
N ALA A 287 -14.52 -10.74 8.34
CA ALA A 287 -15.91 -10.91 7.91
C ALA A 287 -16.32 -12.39 7.87
N TYR A 288 -15.43 -13.28 7.44
CA TYR A 288 -15.63 -14.73 7.45
C TYR A 288 -15.85 -15.26 8.88
N ASP A 289 -15.03 -14.80 9.84
CA ASP A 289 -15.11 -15.20 11.25
C ASP A 289 -16.33 -14.60 11.99
N GLY A 290 -17.18 -13.80 11.32
CA GLY A 290 -18.29 -13.09 11.96
C GLY A 290 -17.84 -11.94 12.88
N LYS A 291 -16.58 -11.50 12.75
CA LYS A 291 -15.93 -10.47 13.59
C LYS A 291 -15.70 -9.16 12.84
N TYR A 292 -16.43 -8.92 11.76
CA TYR A 292 -16.28 -7.68 10.99
C TYR A 292 -16.39 -6.46 11.90
N SER A 293 -15.50 -5.52 11.71
CA SER A 293 -15.57 -4.19 12.32
C SER A 293 -15.11 -3.14 11.31
N ASN A 294 -15.64 -1.92 11.45
CA ASN A 294 -15.19 -0.76 10.67
C ASN A 294 -13.92 -0.11 11.25
N LYS A 295 -13.32 -0.71 12.28
CA LYS A 295 -12.04 -0.22 12.82
C LYS A 295 -10.98 -0.28 11.73
N GLN A 296 -10.35 0.86 11.47
CA GLN A 296 -9.31 1.01 10.47
C GLN A 296 -8.15 0.01 10.68
N TYR A 297 -7.70 -0.63 9.61
CA TYR A 297 -6.43 -1.31 9.56
C TYR A 297 -5.33 -0.29 9.21
N VAL A 298 -4.22 -0.34 9.93
CA VAL A 298 -3.04 0.49 9.64
C VAL A 298 -1.83 -0.43 9.51
N GLY A 299 -1.32 -0.56 8.29
CA GLY A 299 -0.06 -1.27 8.00
C GLY A 299 1.14 -0.44 8.46
N THR A 300 2.06 -1.03 9.21
CA THR A 300 3.27 -0.40 9.77
C THR A 300 4.47 -1.35 9.63
N LEU A 301 5.70 -0.87 9.82
CA LEU A 301 6.87 -1.74 9.96
C LEU A 301 6.70 -2.73 11.13
N LYS A 302 6.10 -2.28 12.23
CA LYS A 302 5.90 -3.10 13.44
C LYS A 302 5.02 -4.31 13.20
N ASN A 303 3.92 -4.17 12.45
CA ASN A 303 3.02 -5.26 12.13
C ASN A 303 3.30 -5.90 10.76
N LYS A 304 4.40 -5.53 10.11
CA LYS A 304 4.82 -5.99 8.77
C LYS A 304 3.81 -5.66 7.66
N GLY A 305 2.94 -4.69 7.90
CA GLY A 305 2.02 -4.17 6.89
C GLY A 305 2.70 -3.25 5.87
N VAL A 306 3.92 -2.79 6.16
CA VAL A 306 4.86 -2.17 5.23
C VAL A 306 6.26 -2.75 5.46
N GLY A 307 7.15 -2.64 4.49
CA GLY A 307 8.52 -3.15 4.59
C GLY A 307 9.36 -2.86 3.35
N LEU A 308 10.58 -3.39 3.33
CA LEU A 308 11.41 -3.43 2.13
C LEU A 308 11.47 -4.86 1.60
N SER A 309 11.63 -5.02 0.29
CA SER A 309 11.97 -6.31 -0.31
C SER A 309 13.37 -6.75 0.15
N PRO A 310 13.70 -8.04 0.05
CA PRO A 310 15.09 -8.47 0.14
C PRO A 310 15.97 -7.72 -0.87
N LEU A 311 17.25 -7.55 -0.54
CA LEU A 311 18.24 -7.13 -1.52
C LEU A 311 18.60 -8.33 -2.40
N TYR A 312 18.31 -8.23 -3.69
CA TYR A 312 18.64 -9.26 -4.67
C TYR A 312 19.98 -8.98 -5.36
N ALA A 313 20.49 -9.94 -6.11
CA ALA A 313 21.65 -9.75 -6.97
C ALA A 313 21.34 -8.74 -8.11
N PRO A 314 22.28 -7.82 -8.42
CA PRO A 314 23.64 -7.73 -7.89
C PRO A 314 23.79 -6.97 -6.55
N PHE A 315 22.73 -6.30 -6.08
CA PHE A 315 22.78 -5.31 -4.98
C PHE A 315 23.13 -5.93 -3.62
N ASN A 316 22.69 -7.17 -3.34
CA ASN A 316 23.04 -7.86 -2.11
C ASN A 316 24.55 -8.08 -1.91
N LYS A 317 25.34 -8.00 -3.01
CA LYS A 317 26.80 -8.11 -2.98
C LYS A 317 27.51 -6.77 -3.14
N SER A 318 26.90 -5.81 -3.85
CA SER A 318 27.52 -4.51 -4.14
C SER A 318 27.30 -3.47 -3.04
N ILE A 319 26.24 -3.61 -2.23
CA ILE A 319 25.99 -2.75 -1.08
C ILE A 319 26.89 -3.19 0.08
N PRO A 320 27.70 -2.29 0.68
CA PRO A 320 28.55 -2.63 1.82
C PRO A 320 27.76 -3.27 2.97
N LYS A 321 28.35 -4.28 3.61
CA LYS A 321 27.72 -4.99 4.73
C LYS A 321 27.34 -4.04 5.87
N SER A 322 28.17 -3.03 6.15
CA SER A 322 27.88 -2.01 7.15
C SER A 322 26.56 -1.27 6.87
N LEU A 323 26.34 -0.85 5.61
CA LEU A 323 25.09 -0.18 5.22
C LEU A 323 23.87 -1.11 5.30
N GLN A 324 24.04 -2.40 4.99
CA GLN A 324 22.97 -3.39 5.15
C GLN A 324 22.62 -3.62 6.62
N ASP A 325 23.59 -3.60 7.53
CA ASP A 325 23.37 -3.79 8.97
C ASP A 325 22.76 -2.52 9.59
N GLU A 326 23.26 -1.34 9.23
CA GLU A 326 22.65 -0.06 9.60
C GLU A 326 21.16 0.01 9.19
N LEU A 327 20.82 -0.49 7.99
CA LEU A 327 19.45 -0.50 7.51
C LEU A 327 18.54 -1.40 8.38
N LYS A 328 19.05 -2.53 8.87
CA LYS A 328 18.31 -3.42 9.79
C LYS A 328 18.08 -2.75 11.15
N ASP A 329 19.13 -2.12 11.70
CA ASP A 329 19.01 -1.42 12.98
C ASP A 329 18.06 -0.23 12.86
N LEU A 330 18.14 0.50 11.75
CA LEU A 330 17.23 1.60 11.44
C LEU A 330 15.77 1.12 11.34
N GLN A 331 15.53 -0.03 10.69
CA GLN A 331 14.20 -0.63 10.61
C GLN A 331 13.64 -0.94 12.01
N VAL A 332 14.43 -1.48 12.90
CA VAL A 332 14.03 -1.77 14.29
C VAL A 332 13.71 -0.47 15.03
N ASN A 333 14.56 0.55 14.88
CA ASN A 333 14.40 1.82 15.56
C ASN A 333 13.16 2.61 15.09
N VAL A 334 12.89 2.62 13.78
CA VAL A 334 11.68 3.24 13.22
C VAL A 334 10.43 2.46 13.63
N ALA A 335 10.46 1.13 13.56
CA ALA A 335 9.31 0.28 13.95
C ALA A 335 8.92 0.42 15.44
N ASN A 336 9.90 0.73 16.30
CA ASN A 336 9.67 0.97 17.73
C ASN A 336 9.44 2.45 18.08
N GLY A 337 9.52 3.36 17.12
CA GLY A 337 9.32 4.79 17.32
C GLY A 337 10.49 5.53 17.96
N TYR A 338 11.69 4.91 18.04
CA TYR A 338 12.92 5.57 18.52
C TYR A 338 13.46 6.59 17.50
N ILE A 339 13.18 6.38 16.23
CA ILE A 339 13.46 7.30 15.14
C ILE A 339 12.15 7.59 14.41
N SER A 340 11.84 8.88 14.23
CA SER A 340 10.64 9.30 13.53
C SER A 340 10.86 9.35 12.03
N ALA A 341 9.98 8.71 11.28
CA ALA A 341 9.88 8.84 9.83
C ALA A 341 8.88 9.95 9.40
N ASN A 342 8.28 10.67 10.38
CA ASN A 342 7.32 11.76 10.15
C ASN A 342 8.03 13.12 10.08
#